data_ae5ce65cc8f16a12e90a4c74f80e93cf
#
_entry.id   ae5ce65cc8f16a12e90a4c74f80e93cf
#
_cell.length_a   1.000
_cell.length_b   1.000
_cell.length_c   1.000
_cell.angle_alpha   90.00
_cell.angle_beta   90.00
_cell.angle_gamma   90.00
#
_symmetry.space_group_name_H-M   'P 1'
#
loop_
_entity.id
_entity.type
_entity.pdbx_description
1 polymer ?
#
loop_
_entity_poly.entity_id
_entity_poly.type
_entity_poly.pdbx_seq_one_letter_code
_entity_poly.pdbx_strand_id
1 'polypeptide(L)'
;MKYIISLIVCFCAVSPLFAQILDQPYGNDFTHAQKFDPSFIARNKIKEIRAIQESKKDRDRIRKTNESMVYQFYPDGNLQMQALINHNLRDTAVTIFEYAGERLSCEIKNDAAGMFSYCYAYDNTGLPVSRIYGRPQKAGRLTSANWDGKTTEISTEKMTHQRYELQLHSTLFNAGGRPYQKEIRYYDENDYLIQYSRSYVMSSDRYEEKYGYESHGWLSEKEIISAKEKYTLKYSYDAVGNLLSEERYENETLVYRKEYVYEGSNMMLKAELRRDDIRQYIYITTYTFRYW
;
A
#
# COMPACT_ATOMS: atom_id res chain seq x y z
N MET A 1 -51.44 -37.14 16.49
CA MET A 1 -50.15 -37.00 15.74
C MET A 1 -50.06 -35.53 15.32
N LYS A 2 -49.22 -34.73 15.96
CA LYS A 2 -48.95 -33.32 15.61
C LYS A 2 -47.56 -33.29 14.98
N TYR A 3 -47.47 -32.96 13.69
CA TYR A 3 -46.21 -32.74 13.00
C TYR A 3 -45.73 -31.33 13.30
N ILE A 4 -44.59 -31.17 13.99
CA ILE A 4 -43.87 -29.92 14.15
C ILE A 4 -42.93 -29.82 12.95
N ILE A 5 -43.25 -28.93 12.01
CA ILE A 5 -42.37 -28.56 10.90
C ILE A 5 -41.35 -27.54 11.46
N SER A 6 -40.13 -27.97 11.66
CA SER A 6 -39.00 -27.13 12.07
C SER A 6 -38.49 -26.40 10.83
N LEU A 7 -38.79 -25.09 10.73
CA LEU A 7 -38.28 -24.22 9.67
C LEU A 7 -36.83 -23.82 10.03
N ILE A 8 -35.83 -24.50 9.42
CA ILE A 8 -34.44 -24.10 9.52
C ILE A 8 -34.24 -22.89 8.59
N VAL A 9 -34.26 -21.70 9.19
CA VAL A 9 -33.81 -20.47 8.51
C VAL A 9 -32.31 -20.49 8.43
N CYS A 10 -31.79 -20.86 7.25
CA CYS A 10 -30.37 -20.76 6.92
C CYS A 10 -30.03 -19.29 6.76
N PHE A 11 -29.49 -18.66 7.81
CA PHE A 11 -28.89 -17.35 7.71
C PHE A 11 -27.59 -17.52 6.90
N CYS A 12 -27.68 -17.36 5.59
CA CYS A 12 -26.51 -17.09 4.78
C CYS A 12 -25.98 -15.73 5.23
N ALA A 13 -24.97 -15.73 6.12
CA ALA A 13 -24.15 -14.57 6.36
C ALA A 13 -23.50 -14.19 5.01
N VAL A 14 -24.12 -13.25 4.32
CA VAL A 14 -23.51 -12.59 3.17
C VAL A 14 -22.38 -11.76 3.75
N SER A 15 -21.19 -12.36 3.85
CA SER A 15 -19.98 -11.57 4.08
C SER A 15 -19.96 -10.49 3.00
N PRO A 16 -19.81 -9.21 3.33
CA PRO A 16 -19.65 -8.17 2.34
C PRO A 16 -18.44 -8.56 1.50
N LEU A 17 -18.69 -9.00 0.27
CA LEU A 17 -17.65 -9.23 -0.72
C LEU A 17 -17.08 -7.85 -1.02
N PHE A 18 -15.96 -7.52 -0.39
CA PHE A 18 -15.19 -6.34 -0.75
C PHE A 18 -14.89 -6.43 -2.24
N ALA A 19 -15.57 -5.60 -3.01
CA ALA A 19 -15.52 -5.65 -4.47
C ALA A 19 -14.46 -4.72 -5.04
N GLN A 20 -13.63 -4.16 -4.19
CA GLN A 20 -12.76 -3.04 -4.49
C GLN A 20 -11.40 -3.50 -5.00
N ILE A 21 -10.98 -2.93 -6.15
CA ILE A 21 -9.64 -3.22 -6.73
C ILE A 21 -8.50 -2.48 -6.01
N LEU A 22 -8.77 -1.28 -5.47
CA LEU A 22 -7.76 -0.55 -4.71
C LEU A 22 -7.75 -1.04 -3.27
N ASP A 23 -6.56 -1.37 -2.77
CA ASP A 23 -6.40 -1.69 -1.36
C ASP A 23 -6.63 -0.43 -0.53
N GLN A 24 -7.44 -0.57 0.52
CA GLN A 24 -7.65 0.52 1.46
C GLN A 24 -6.55 0.44 2.52
N PRO A 25 -5.88 1.55 2.82
CA PRO A 25 -4.88 1.59 3.87
C PRO A 25 -5.54 1.48 5.25
N TYR A 26 -5.94 0.27 5.63
CA TYR A 26 -6.30 -0.03 7.02
C TYR A 26 -5.02 -0.11 7.82
N GLY A 27 -4.56 0.95 8.35
CA GLY A 27 -3.47 1.22 9.26
C GLY A 27 -2.68 0.13 9.98
N ASN A 28 -2.68 -1.10 9.51
CA ASN A 28 -1.96 -2.23 10.10
C ASN A 28 -0.58 -2.49 9.49
N ASP A 29 -0.10 -1.60 8.62
CA ASP A 29 1.02 -1.95 7.78
C ASP A 29 2.36 -1.66 8.43
N PHE A 30 2.90 -2.67 9.05
CA PHE A 30 4.34 -2.74 9.37
C PHE A 30 5.20 -2.91 8.12
N THR A 31 4.62 -3.38 7.05
CA THR A 31 5.26 -3.73 5.80
C THR A 31 4.61 -2.97 4.66
N HIS A 32 4.99 -3.29 3.47
CA HIS A 32 4.54 -2.62 2.25
C HIS A 32 3.02 -2.66 2.06
N ALA A 33 2.37 -1.50 2.01
CA ALA A 33 0.99 -1.36 1.58
C ALA A 33 0.89 -1.59 0.07
N GLN A 34 0.11 -2.59 -0.36
CA GLN A 34 -0.14 -2.83 -1.77
C GLN A 34 -1.14 -1.80 -2.30
N LYS A 35 -0.98 -1.39 -3.56
CA LYS A 35 -1.96 -0.49 -4.21
C LYS A 35 -3.26 -1.21 -4.55
N PHE A 36 -3.19 -2.52 -4.81
CA PHE A 36 -4.30 -3.33 -5.29
C PHE A 36 -4.65 -4.41 -4.27
N ASP A 37 -5.93 -4.63 -4.04
CA ASP A 37 -6.44 -5.66 -3.14
C ASP A 37 -6.12 -7.07 -3.67
N PRO A 38 -5.36 -7.90 -2.94
CA PRO A 38 -4.96 -9.23 -3.39
C PRO A 38 -6.15 -10.15 -3.66
N SER A 39 -7.22 -10.05 -2.86
CA SER A 39 -8.41 -10.89 -3.02
C SER A 39 -9.17 -10.53 -4.29
N PHE A 40 -9.25 -9.24 -4.62
CA PHE A 40 -9.83 -8.78 -5.89
C PHE A 40 -9.00 -9.27 -7.09
N ILE A 41 -7.67 -9.12 -7.02
CA ILE A 41 -6.73 -9.56 -8.07
C ILE A 41 -6.85 -11.06 -8.32
N ALA A 42 -6.81 -11.88 -7.25
CA ALA A 42 -6.93 -13.34 -7.36
C ALA A 42 -8.28 -13.76 -7.96
N ARG A 43 -9.39 -13.23 -7.43
CA ARG A 43 -10.75 -13.55 -7.88
C ARG A 43 -10.96 -13.24 -9.35
N ASN A 44 -10.40 -12.12 -9.84
CA ASN A 44 -10.50 -11.72 -11.23
C ASN A 44 -9.38 -12.29 -12.11
N LYS A 45 -8.52 -13.17 -11.57
CA LYS A 45 -7.40 -13.81 -12.29
C LYS A 45 -6.49 -12.82 -13.01
N ILE A 46 -6.23 -11.67 -12.38
CA ILE A 46 -5.38 -10.63 -12.97
C ILE A 46 -3.92 -11.04 -12.79
N LYS A 47 -3.20 -11.14 -13.90
CA LYS A 47 -1.77 -11.45 -13.95
C LYS A 47 -0.89 -10.22 -13.95
N GLU A 48 -1.32 -9.20 -14.69
CA GLU A 48 -0.54 -7.98 -14.90
C GLU A 48 -1.48 -6.77 -15.03
N ILE A 49 -1.09 -5.67 -14.42
CA ILE A 49 -1.69 -4.34 -14.62
C ILE A 49 -0.59 -3.44 -15.18
N ARG A 50 -0.92 -2.72 -16.27
CA ARG A 50 -0.07 -1.65 -16.78
C ARG A 50 -0.75 -0.31 -16.60
N ALA A 51 -0.01 0.64 -16.04
CA ALA A 51 -0.44 2.01 -15.84
C ALA A 51 0.40 2.92 -16.74
N ILE A 52 -0.28 3.66 -17.62
CA ILE A 52 0.36 4.62 -18.53
C ILE A 52 -0.07 6.00 -18.09
N GLN A 53 0.91 6.87 -17.84
CA GLN A 53 0.65 8.22 -17.40
C GLN A 53 0.72 9.19 -18.58
N GLU A 54 -0.28 10.06 -18.65
CA GLU A 54 -0.35 11.22 -19.53
C GLU A 54 -0.49 12.48 -18.68
N SER A 55 -0.16 13.62 -19.24
CA SER A 55 -0.32 14.90 -18.56
C SER A 55 -0.94 15.94 -19.47
N LYS A 56 -1.70 16.85 -18.86
CA LYS A 56 -2.33 17.97 -19.54
C LYS A 56 -2.19 19.22 -18.68
N LYS A 57 -1.66 20.29 -19.24
CA LYS A 57 -1.79 21.62 -18.66
C LYS A 57 -3.13 22.23 -19.08
N ASP A 58 -3.73 23.07 -18.25
CA ASP A 58 -4.96 23.76 -18.58
C ASP A 58 -4.85 24.44 -19.95
N ARG A 59 -5.87 24.22 -20.80
CA ARG A 59 -5.98 24.73 -22.19
C ARG A 59 -4.93 24.18 -23.17
N ASP A 60 -4.13 23.18 -22.78
CA ASP A 60 -3.20 22.48 -23.67
C ASP A 60 -3.76 21.09 -24.05
N ARG A 61 -3.13 20.44 -25.05
CA ARG A 61 -3.44 19.07 -25.43
C ARG A 61 -2.83 18.07 -24.46
N ILE A 62 -3.42 16.88 -24.38
CA ILE A 62 -2.87 15.75 -23.62
C ILE A 62 -1.53 15.34 -24.24
N ARG A 63 -0.53 15.12 -23.39
CA ARG A 63 0.81 14.65 -23.75
C ARG A 63 1.13 13.37 -23.00
N LYS A 64 1.68 12.38 -23.69
CA LYS A 64 2.21 11.19 -23.04
C LYS A 64 3.41 11.60 -22.17
N THR A 65 3.45 11.11 -20.94
CA THR A 65 4.68 11.13 -20.17
C THR A 65 5.60 10.01 -20.65
N ASN A 66 6.86 10.09 -20.25
CA ASN A 66 7.83 9.06 -20.62
C ASN A 66 7.90 7.92 -19.59
N GLU A 67 6.92 7.85 -18.71
CA GLU A 67 6.89 6.88 -17.62
C GLU A 67 5.66 5.98 -17.71
N SER A 68 5.88 4.71 -17.41
CA SER A 68 4.82 3.73 -17.23
C SER A 68 5.14 2.82 -16.05
N MET A 69 4.10 2.30 -15.39
CA MET A 69 4.22 1.37 -14.28
C MET A 69 3.65 0.02 -14.70
N VAL A 70 4.34 -1.06 -14.34
CA VAL A 70 3.88 -2.43 -14.53
C VAL A 70 3.82 -3.10 -13.16
N TYR A 71 2.69 -3.75 -12.88
CA TYR A 71 2.48 -4.57 -11.69
C TYR A 71 2.22 -6.00 -12.15
N GLN A 72 2.94 -6.96 -11.61
CA GLN A 72 2.72 -8.39 -11.83
C GLN A 72 2.33 -9.05 -10.52
N PHE A 73 1.43 -10.01 -10.59
CA PHE A 73 0.86 -10.64 -9.41
C PHE A 73 1.09 -12.14 -9.44
N TYR A 74 1.13 -12.75 -8.26
CA TYR A 74 1.00 -14.18 -8.09
C TYR A 74 -0.45 -14.61 -8.32
N PRO A 75 -0.73 -15.91 -8.55
CA PRO A 75 -2.10 -16.40 -8.71
C PRO A 75 -3.01 -16.18 -7.49
N ASP A 76 -2.43 -16.05 -6.29
CA ASP A 76 -3.12 -15.72 -5.04
C ASP A 76 -3.45 -14.22 -4.89
N GLY A 77 -3.03 -13.41 -5.86
CA GLY A 77 -3.28 -11.97 -5.93
C GLY A 77 -2.20 -11.09 -5.29
N ASN A 78 -1.27 -11.67 -4.56
CA ASN A 78 -0.17 -10.90 -3.99
C ASN A 78 0.71 -10.28 -5.08
N LEU A 79 1.19 -9.05 -4.83
CA LEU A 79 2.06 -8.34 -5.77
C LEU A 79 3.42 -9.05 -5.88
N GLN A 80 3.74 -9.55 -7.05
CA GLN A 80 5.01 -10.22 -7.34
C GLN A 80 6.11 -9.23 -7.73
N MET A 81 5.77 -8.27 -8.56
CA MET A 81 6.74 -7.31 -9.10
C MET A 81 6.08 -5.97 -9.41
N GLN A 82 6.80 -4.92 -9.13
CA GLN A 82 6.49 -3.57 -9.59
C GLN A 82 7.67 -3.03 -10.40
N ALA A 83 7.41 -2.47 -11.58
CA ALA A 83 8.44 -1.88 -12.43
C ALA A 83 8.03 -0.48 -12.89
N LEU A 84 8.85 0.51 -12.56
CA LEU A 84 8.76 1.86 -13.12
C LEU A 84 9.69 1.93 -14.34
N ILE A 85 9.12 2.16 -15.50
CA ILE A 85 9.84 2.22 -16.78
C ILE A 85 9.92 3.68 -17.21
N ASN A 86 11.13 4.21 -17.32
CA ASN A 86 11.38 5.51 -17.94
C ASN A 86 11.84 5.31 -19.39
N HIS A 87 10.96 5.60 -20.35
CA HIS A 87 11.20 5.36 -21.77
C HIS A 87 12.29 6.26 -22.35
N ASN A 88 12.50 7.46 -21.82
CA ASN A 88 13.54 8.37 -22.29
C ASN A 88 14.94 7.94 -21.87
N LEU A 89 15.07 7.58 -20.59
CA LEU A 89 16.35 7.17 -20.02
C LEU A 89 16.68 5.71 -20.35
N ARG A 90 15.73 4.96 -20.92
CA ARG A 90 15.80 3.49 -21.12
C ARG A 90 16.13 2.76 -19.83
N ASP A 91 15.68 3.34 -18.72
CA ASP A 91 15.91 2.83 -17.37
C ASP A 91 14.63 2.23 -16.80
N THR A 92 14.79 1.25 -15.92
CA THR A 92 13.70 0.56 -15.27
C THR A 92 14.06 0.28 -13.82
N ALA A 93 13.37 0.93 -12.90
CA ALA A 93 13.44 0.57 -11.50
C ALA A 93 12.46 -0.59 -11.24
N VAL A 94 12.97 -1.68 -10.65
CA VAL A 94 12.21 -2.89 -10.39
C VAL A 94 12.21 -3.20 -8.91
N THR A 95 11.06 -3.52 -8.36
CA THR A 95 10.91 -4.09 -7.03
C THR A 95 10.24 -5.46 -7.15
N ILE A 96 10.82 -6.48 -6.55
CA ILE A 96 10.25 -7.83 -6.44
C ILE A 96 9.83 -8.06 -5.00
N PHE A 97 8.71 -8.72 -4.81
CA PHE A 97 8.13 -9.05 -3.51
C PHE A 97 8.02 -10.57 -3.38
N GLU A 98 8.50 -11.09 -2.26
CA GLU A 98 8.40 -12.50 -1.90
C GLU A 98 7.58 -12.63 -0.62
N TYR A 99 6.81 -13.70 -0.51
CA TYR A 99 5.92 -13.92 0.61
C TYR A 99 6.17 -15.29 1.25
N ALA A 100 5.99 -15.34 2.55
CA ALA A 100 5.91 -16.57 3.33
C ALA A 100 4.45 -16.71 3.83
N GLY A 101 3.64 -17.48 3.12
CA GLY A 101 2.19 -17.42 3.27
C GLY A 101 1.65 -16.06 2.81
N GLU A 102 0.86 -15.40 3.65
CA GLU A 102 0.28 -14.09 3.36
C GLU A 102 1.20 -12.91 3.72
N ARG A 103 2.38 -13.18 4.31
CA ARG A 103 3.26 -12.13 4.82
C ARG A 103 4.43 -11.86 3.89
N LEU A 104 4.73 -10.59 3.66
CA LEU A 104 5.89 -10.18 2.90
C LEU A 104 7.17 -10.68 3.58
N SER A 105 7.90 -11.59 2.94
CA SER A 105 9.19 -12.11 3.45
C SER A 105 10.38 -11.30 2.98
N CYS A 106 10.40 -10.86 1.72
CA CYS A 106 11.47 -10.02 1.17
C CYS A 106 10.93 -9.02 0.15
N GLU A 107 11.55 -7.85 0.15
CA GLU A 107 11.42 -6.82 -0.88
C GLU A 107 12.80 -6.57 -1.49
N ILE A 108 12.94 -6.80 -2.80
CA ILE A 108 14.19 -6.68 -3.52
C ILE A 108 14.05 -5.54 -4.52
N LYS A 109 14.91 -4.52 -4.38
CA LYS A 109 14.89 -3.32 -5.22
C LYS A 109 16.11 -3.28 -6.13
N ASN A 110 15.89 -2.88 -7.36
CA ASN A 110 16.92 -2.54 -8.33
C ASN A 110 16.54 -1.22 -8.99
N ASP A 111 17.25 -0.17 -8.63
CA ASP A 111 17.04 1.18 -9.13
C ASP A 111 18.39 1.89 -9.40
N ALA A 112 18.37 3.19 -9.62
CA ALA A 112 19.56 4.01 -9.87
C ALA A 112 20.59 3.97 -8.71
N ALA A 113 20.19 3.66 -7.48
CA ALA A 113 21.07 3.51 -6.33
C ALA A 113 21.74 2.12 -6.27
N GLY A 114 21.29 1.19 -7.11
CA GLY A 114 21.79 -0.17 -7.20
C GLY A 114 20.78 -1.21 -6.76
N MET A 115 21.29 -2.40 -6.43
CA MET A 115 20.47 -3.54 -6.03
C MET A 115 20.60 -3.80 -4.52
N PHE A 116 19.47 -3.86 -3.82
CA PHE A 116 19.41 -4.13 -2.40
C PHE A 116 18.11 -4.83 -2.00
N SER A 117 18.08 -5.43 -0.81
CA SER A 117 16.92 -6.15 -0.30
C SER A 117 16.62 -5.79 1.14
N TYR A 118 15.36 -5.88 1.50
CA TYR A 118 14.86 -5.91 2.87
C TYR A 118 14.10 -7.21 3.07
N CYS A 119 14.56 -8.05 4.01
CA CYS A 119 13.87 -9.27 4.37
C CYS A 119 13.38 -9.21 5.80
N TYR A 120 12.23 -9.78 6.09
CA TYR A 120 11.52 -9.66 7.35
C TYR A 120 11.38 -11.03 8.01
N ALA A 121 11.55 -11.09 9.32
CA ALA A 121 11.11 -12.20 10.15
C ALA A 121 9.99 -11.73 11.07
N TYR A 122 9.05 -12.61 11.33
CA TYR A 122 7.84 -12.34 12.10
C TYR A 122 7.74 -13.26 13.30
N ASP A 123 7.10 -12.79 14.37
CA ASP A 123 6.71 -13.64 15.47
C ASP A 123 5.42 -14.43 15.16
N ASN A 124 4.97 -15.21 16.12
CA ASN A 124 3.74 -16.01 16.00
C ASN A 124 2.45 -15.19 15.96
N THR A 125 2.51 -13.90 16.37
CA THR A 125 1.37 -12.97 16.29
C THR A 125 1.30 -12.24 14.96
N GLY A 126 2.35 -12.34 14.13
CA GLY A 126 2.45 -11.69 12.83
C GLY A 126 3.12 -10.33 12.84
N LEU A 127 3.72 -9.96 13.97
CA LEU A 127 4.49 -8.73 14.05
C LEU A 127 5.93 -8.96 13.59
N PRO A 128 6.53 -8.04 12.80
CA PRO A 128 7.90 -8.16 12.35
C PRO A 128 8.87 -8.00 13.52
N VAL A 129 9.75 -8.97 13.73
CA VAL A 129 10.76 -8.94 14.83
C VAL A 129 12.15 -8.61 14.32
N SER A 130 12.39 -8.73 13.03
CA SER A 130 13.63 -8.26 12.42
C SER A 130 13.44 -7.79 10.98
N ARG A 131 14.31 -6.88 10.56
CA ARG A 131 14.47 -6.43 9.18
C ARG A 131 15.95 -6.57 8.79
N ILE A 132 16.24 -7.40 7.81
CA ILE A 132 17.58 -7.65 7.30
C ILE A 132 17.76 -6.81 6.04
N TYR A 133 18.71 -5.88 6.08
CA TYR A 133 19.19 -5.19 4.89
C TYR A 133 20.30 -6.01 4.26
N GLY A 134 20.20 -6.26 2.97
CA GLY A 134 21.16 -7.08 2.25
C GLY A 134 21.40 -6.63 0.82
N ARG A 135 22.42 -7.24 0.19
CA ARG A 135 22.69 -7.12 -1.24
C ARG A 135 22.44 -8.44 -1.93
N PRO A 136 21.56 -8.48 -2.94
CA PRO A 136 21.44 -9.63 -3.84
C PRO A 136 22.78 -10.01 -4.47
N GLN A 137 23.07 -11.31 -4.53
CA GLN A 137 24.36 -11.80 -5.06
C GLN A 137 24.43 -11.79 -6.59
N LYS A 138 23.33 -11.56 -7.26
CA LYS A 138 23.23 -11.64 -8.71
C LYS A 138 23.60 -10.33 -9.39
N ALA A 139 24.44 -10.42 -10.43
CA ALA A 139 24.73 -9.30 -11.31
C ALA A 139 23.73 -9.26 -12.48
N GLY A 140 23.34 -8.04 -12.92
CA GLY A 140 22.51 -7.82 -14.08
C GLY A 140 21.11 -7.32 -13.77
N ARG A 141 20.27 -7.18 -14.80
CA ARG A 141 18.91 -6.66 -14.67
C ARG A 141 18.03 -7.64 -13.91
N LEU A 142 17.44 -7.17 -12.81
CA LEU A 142 16.54 -7.96 -12.01
C LEU A 142 15.21 -8.15 -12.72
N THR A 143 14.71 -9.38 -12.70
CA THR A 143 13.35 -9.74 -13.13
C THR A 143 12.80 -10.77 -12.16
N SER A 144 11.48 -10.90 -12.07
CA SER A 144 10.85 -11.94 -11.23
C SER A 144 11.30 -13.36 -11.61
N ALA A 145 11.65 -13.59 -12.87
CA ALA A 145 12.07 -14.90 -13.36
C ALA A 145 13.55 -15.23 -13.07
N ASN A 146 14.39 -14.24 -12.78
CA ASN A 146 15.82 -14.46 -12.60
C ASN A 146 16.33 -14.23 -11.17
N TRP A 147 15.46 -13.89 -10.25
CA TRP A 147 15.77 -13.79 -8.84
C TRP A 147 15.92 -15.22 -8.24
N ASP A 148 17.00 -15.46 -7.51
CA ASP A 148 17.35 -16.78 -6.95
C ASP A 148 17.27 -16.85 -5.41
N GLY A 149 16.71 -15.83 -4.78
CA GLY A 149 16.53 -15.77 -3.32
C GLY A 149 17.83 -15.52 -2.53
N LYS A 150 18.98 -15.33 -3.20
CA LYS A 150 20.27 -15.19 -2.48
C LYS A 150 20.63 -13.75 -2.26
N THR A 151 20.82 -13.41 -0.98
CA THR A 151 21.27 -12.09 -0.57
C THR A 151 22.42 -12.22 0.45
N THR A 152 23.36 -11.29 0.39
CA THR A 152 24.40 -11.13 1.42
C THR A 152 23.91 -10.13 2.45
N GLU A 153 23.76 -10.56 3.69
CA GLU A 153 23.38 -9.68 4.79
C GLU A 153 24.44 -8.59 5.00
N ILE A 154 23.98 -7.35 5.15
CA ILE A 154 24.81 -6.19 5.48
C ILE A 154 24.53 -5.73 6.90
N SER A 155 23.26 -5.65 7.28
CA SER A 155 22.86 -5.27 8.62
C SER A 155 21.50 -5.86 8.98
N THR A 156 21.31 -6.11 10.27
CA THR A 156 20.04 -6.57 10.82
C THR A 156 19.55 -5.61 11.88
N GLU A 157 18.35 -5.11 11.70
CA GLU A 157 17.61 -4.38 12.71
C GLU A 157 16.67 -5.34 13.44
N LYS A 158 16.51 -5.14 14.74
CA LYS A 158 15.57 -5.91 15.57
C LYS A 158 14.42 -5.03 15.99
N MET A 159 13.27 -5.65 16.22
CA MET A 159 12.07 -4.98 16.70
C MET A 159 11.51 -5.73 17.90
N THR A 160 11.06 -4.98 18.89
CA THR A 160 10.30 -5.53 20.02
C THR A 160 8.94 -4.86 20.09
N HIS A 161 7.93 -5.62 20.48
CA HIS A 161 6.55 -5.15 20.55
C HIS A 161 5.99 -5.40 21.94
N GLN A 162 5.18 -4.45 22.42
CA GLN A 162 4.47 -4.58 23.68
C GLN A 162 3.08 -3.98 23.52
N ARG A 163 2.04 -4.80 23.74
CA ARG A 163 0.65 -4.35 23.67
C ARG A 163 0.17 -3.96 25.07
N TYR A 164 -0.47 -2.80 25.13
CA TYR A 164 -1.13 -2.26 26.31
C TYR A 164 -2.58 -1.91 25.93
N GLU A 165 -3.53 -2.77 26.27
CA GLU A 165 -4.94 -2.56 25.89
C GLU A 165 -5.10 -2.19 24.40
N LEU A 166 -5.41 -0.93 24.12
CA LEU A 166 -5.61 -0.39 22.79
C LEU A 166 -4.34 0.24 22.17
N GLN A 167 -3.16 -0.02 22.73
CA GLN A 167 -1.90 0.52 22.23
C GLN A 167 -0.92 -0.59 21.91
N LEU A 168 -0.22 -0.43 20.79
CA LEU A 168 0.93 -1.26 20.43
C LEU A 168 2.19 -0.41 20.37
N HIS A 169 3.09 -0.64 21.32
CA HIS A 169 4.40 0.02 21.38
C HIS A 169 5.46 -0.85 20.70
N SER A 170 6.20 -0.25 19.79
CA SER A 170 7.30 -0.91 19.08
C SER A 170 8.59 -0.13 19.29
N THR A 171 9.67 -0.85 19.57
CA THR A 171 11.01 -0.27 19.65
C THR A 171 11.90 -0.94 18.62
N LEU A 172 12.55 -0.12 17.78
CA LEU A 172 13.46 -0.57 16.74
C LEU A 172 14.90 -0.36 17.20
N PHE A 173 15.71 -1.39 17.01
CA PHE A 173 17.11 -1.43 17.38
C PHE A 173 17.96 -1.55 16.13
N ASN A 174 19.05 -0.77 16.06
CA ASN A 174 20.02 -0.87 14.98
C ASN A 174 20.85 -2.16 15.08
N ALA A 175 21.69 -2.42 14.10
CA ALA A 175 22.58 -3.60 14.07
C ALA A 175 23.50 -3.73 15.30
N GLY A 176 23.82 -2.63 15.97
CA GLY A 176 24.58 -2.61 17.23
C GLY A 176 23.73 -2.85 18.48
N GLY A 177 22.45 -3.18 18.35
CA GLY A 177 21.52 -3.42 19.46
C GLY A 177 21.10 -2.18 20.23
N ARG A 178 21.32 -0.97 19.69
CA ARG A 178 20.90 0.29 20.34
C ARG A 178 19.54 0.71 19.81
N PRO A 179 18.59 1.08 20.70
CA PRO A 179 17.30 1.58 20.28
C PRO A 179 17.50 2.92 19.56
N TYR A 180 16.87 3.08 18.39
CA TYR A 180 16.98 4.31 17.63
C TYR A 180 15.62 4.93 17.27
N GLN A 181 14.55 4.12 17.24
CA GLN A 181 13.19 4.55 16.87
C GLN A 181 12.17 3.89 17.79
N LYS A 182 11.14 4.66 18.14
CA LYS A 182 9.96 4.19 18.86
C LYS A 182 8.71 4.51 18.04
N GLU A 183 7.77 3.58 18.03
CA GLU A 183 6.47 3.72 17.37
C GLU A 183 5.37 3.35 18.35
N ILE A 184 4.26 4.06 18.28
CA ILE A 184 3.05 3.75 19.05
C ILE A 184 1.87 3.79 18.09
N ARG A 185 1.09 2.72 18.08
CA ARG A 185 -0.19 2.63 17.40
C ARG A 185 -1.30 2.62 18.42
N TYR A 186 -2.28 3.45 18.19
CA TYR A 186 -3.48 3.57 19.04
C TYR A 186 -4.66 3.04 18.23
N TYR A 187 -5.42 2.15 18.86
CA TYR A 187 -6.60 1.52 18.26
C TYR A 187 -7.86 1.96 19.00
N ASP A 188 -8.99 1.90 18.36
CA ASP A 188 -10.28 2.01 19.02
C ASP A 188 -10.77 0.64 19.54
N GLU A 189 -11.96 0.61 20.13
CA GLU A 189 -12.59 -0.61 20.68
C GLU A 189 -12.95 -1.65 19.59
N ASN A 190 -12.98 -1.24 18.33
CA ASN A 190 -13.23 -2.09 17.14
C ASN A 190 -11.95 -2.49 16.41
N ASP A 191 -10.79 -2.25 17.03
CA ASP A 191 -9.45 -2.55 16.47
C ASP A 191 -9.08 -1.71 15.22
N TYR A 192 -9.76 -0.58 14.97
CA TYR A 192 -9.33 0.38 13.95
C TYR A 192 -8.17 1.22 14.45
N LEU A 193 -7.12 1.38 13.62
CA LEU A 193 -6.00 2.27 13.94
C LEU A 193 -6.46 3.73 13.86
N ILE A 194 -6.50 4.41 15.00
CA ILE A 194 -6.93 5.82 15.07
C ILE A 194 -5.76 6.80 15.12
N GLN A 195 -4.57 6.34 15.54
CA GLN A 195 -3.36 7.17 15.51
C GLN A 195 -2.11 6.31 15.44
N TYR A 196 -1.14 6.76 14.66
CA TYR A 196 0.23 6.26 14.61
C TYR A 196 1.19 7.38 14.97
N SER A 197 2.15 7.11 15.83
CA SER A 197 3.23 8.05 16.15
C SER A 197 4.60 7.38 16.05
N ARG A 198 5.58 8.12 15.55
CA ARG A 198 6.96 7.70 15.44
C ARG A 198 7.89 8.80 15.95
N SER A 199 8.87 8.40 16.74
CA SER A 199 9.90 9.29 17.26
C SER A 199 11.27 8.62 17.19
N TYR A 200 12.32 9.41 17.02
CA TYR A 200 13.69 8.95 17.08
C TYR A 200 14.30 9.22 18.44
N VAL A 201 15.08 8.28 18.98
CA VAL A 201 15.67 8.37 20.33
C VAL A 201 16.66 9.53 20.45
N MET A 202 17.38 9.85 19.35
CA MET A 202 18.44 10.85 19.30
C MET A 202 18.02 12.15 18.60
N SER A 203 16.74 12.33 18.32
CA SER A 203 16.19 13.52 17.64
C SER A 203 14.88 13.95 18.29
N SER A 204 14.58 15.23 18.22
CA SER A 204 13.27 15.77 18.58
C SER A 204 12.21 15.57 17.48
N ASP A 205 12.61 15.02 16.33
CA ASP A 205 11.71 14.80 15.21
C ASP A 205 10.62 13.81 15.58
N ARG A 206 9.38 14.23 15.37
CA ARG A 206 8.19 13.42 15.55
C ARG A 206 7.42 13.36 14.25
N TYR A 207 6.77 12.23 14.07
CA TYR A 207 5.85 11.98 12.96
C TYR A 207 4.58 11.39 13.53
N GLU A 208 3.44 11.94 13.15
CA GLU A 208 2.12 11.47 13.57
C GLU A 208 1.21 11.32 12.37
N GLU A 209 0.38 10.30 12.40
CA GLU A 209 -0.77 10.12 11.53
C GLU A 209 -2.01 9.93 12.40
N LYS A 210 -3.12 10.58 12.04
CA LYS A 210 -4.43 10.36 12.66
C LYS A 210 -5.40 9.90 11.59
N TYR A 211 -6.27 8.99 11.94
CA TYR A 211 -7.18 8.33 11.03
C TYR A 211 -8.62 8.52 11.50
N GLY A 212 -9.50 8.95 10.60
CA GLY A 212 -10.94 9.04 10.81
C GLY A 212 -11.65 8.10 9.86
N TYR A 213 -12.67 7.41 10.37
CA TYR A 213 -13.45 6.43 9.62
C TYR A 213 -14.90 6.85 9.57
N GLU A 214 -15.59 6.51 8.49
CA GLU A 214 -17.04 6.62 8.42
C GLU A 214 -17.74 5.37 8.99
N SER A 215 -19.06 5.42 9.10
CA SER A 215 -19.86 4.38 9.76
C SER A 215 -19.71 2.98 9.18
N HIS A 216 -19.28 2.85 7.92
CA HIS A 216 -19.00 1.57 7.27
C HIS A 216 -17.58 1.05 7.52
N GLY A 217 -16.76 1.79 8.30
CA GLY A 217 -15.36 1.46 8.57
C GLY A 217 -14.40 1.87 7.46
N TRP A 218 -14.83 2.63 6.44
CA TRP A 218 -13.94 3.15 5.41
C TRP A 218 -13.20 4.38 5.91
N LEU A 219 -11.91 4.47 5.55
CA LEU A 219 -11.07 5.61 5.94
C LEU A 219 -11.58 6.89 5.25
N SER A 220 -12.13 7.84 6.02
CA SER A 220 -12.65 9.10 5.50
C SER A 220 -11.63 10.22 5.54
N GLU A 221 -10.72 10.20 6.51
CA GLU A 221 -9.73 11.24 6.71
C GLU A 221 -8.42 10.67 7.27
N LYS A 222 -7.30 11.22 6.83
CA LYS A 222 -5.97 10.95 7.37
C LYS A 222 -5.21 12.27 7.53
N GLU A 223 -4.89 12.66 8.76
CA GLU A 223 -4.03 13.82 9.05
C GLU A 223 -2.59 13.35 9.23
N ILE A 224 -1.65 13.98 8.53
CA ILE A 224 -0.22 13.73 8.66
C ILE A 224 0.46 14.96 9.24
N ILE A 225 1.24 14.76 10.32
CA ILE A 225 1.94 15.82 11.04
C ILE A 225 3.41 15.42 11.20
N SER A 226 4.30 16.27 10.71
CA SER A 226 5.75 16.12 10.91
C SER A 226 6.39 17.49 11.12
N ALA A 227 7.69 17.52 11.42
CA ALA A 227 8.44 18.79 11.51
C ALA A 227 8.51 19.53 10.18
N LYS A 228 8.30 18.87 9.05
CA LYS A 228 8.45 19.43 7.69
C LYS A 228 7.12 19.77 7.03
N GLU A 229 6.06 19.06 7.36
CA GLU A 229 4.78 19.19 6.69
C GLU A 229 3.62 18.83 7.61
N LYS A 230 2.51 19.50 7.39
CA LYS A 230 1.22 19.17 7.96
C LYS A 230 0.18 19.24 6.85
N TYR A 231 -0.53 18.13 6.63
CA TYR A 231 -1.61 18.09 5.66
C TYR A 231 -2.66 17.04 6.03
N THR A 232 -3.83 17.19 5.42
CA THR A 232 -4.97 16.28 5.59
C THR A 232 -5.31 15.67 4.24
N LEU A 233 -5.50 14.35 4.21
CA LEU A 233 -6.09 13.61 3.10
C LEU A 233 -7.54 13.33 3.45
N LYS A 234 -8.46 13.57 2.51
CA LYS A 234 -9.87 13.21 2.61
C LYS A 234 -10.23 12.24 1.50
N TYR A 235 -11.04 11.26 1.84
CA TYR A 235 -11.43 10.18 0.94
C TYR A 235 -12.94 10.14 0.78
N SER A 236 -13.41 9.79 -0.42
CA SER A 236 -14.82 9.55 -0.67
C SER A 236 -15.01 8.23 -1.41
N TYR A 237 -16.15 7.59 -1.18
CA TYR A 237 -16.44 6.25 -1.69
C TYR A 237 -17.81 6.23 -2.36
N ASP A 238 -18.03 5.26 -3.23
CA ASP A 238 -19.37 4.94 -3.72
C ASP A 238 -20.13 4.06 -2.71
N ALA A 239 -21.38 3.73 -3.03
CA ALA A 239 -22.26 2.94 -2.17
C ALA A 239 -21.77 1.50 -1.90
N VAL A 240 -20.83 0.98 -2.69
CA VAL A 240 -20.26 -0.37 -2.57
C VAL A 240 -18.82 -0.37 -2.05
N GLY A 241 -18.27 0.81 -1.72
CA GLY A 241 -16.98 0.98 -1.10
C GLY A 241 -15.82 1.26 -2.05
N ASN A 242 -16.04 1.44 -3.35
CA ASN A 242 -14.95 1.84 -4.23
C ASN A 242 -14.51 3.28 -3.93
N LEU A 243 -13.21 3.50 -3.82
CA LEU A 243 -12.63 4.82 -3.61
C LEU A 243 -12.91 5.71 -4.84
N LEU A 244 -13.67 6.79 -4.66
CA LEU A 244 -14.00 7.74 -5.73
C LEU A 244 -13.01 8.88 -5.80
N SER A 245 -12.58 9.41 -4.64
CA SER A 245 -11.63 10.53 -4.62
C SER A 245 -10.70 10.50 -3.40
N GLU A 246 -9.53 11.09 -3.60
CA GLU A 246 -8.58 11.48 -2.56
C GLU A 246 -8.26 12.96 -2.75
N GLU A 247 -8.40 13.75 -1.71
CA GLU A 247 -8.13 15.19 -1.70
C GLU A 247 -7.07 15.50 -0.66
N ARG A 248 -6.05 16.29 -1.04
CA ARG A 248 -5.02 16.78 -0.11
C ARG A 248 -5.23 18.25 0.20
N TYR A 249 -5.30 18.54 1.48
CA TYR A 249 -5.39 19.90 2.01
C TYR A 249 -4.15 20.26 2.81
N GLU A 250 -3.62 21.46 2.55
CA GLU A 250 -2.56 22.10 3.34
C GLU A 250 -3.08 23.43 3.85
N ASN A 251 -3.10 23.62 5.16
CA ASN A 251 -3.67 24.83 5.78
C ASN A 251 -5.08 25.16 5.23
N GLU A 252 -5.96 24.15 5.18
CA GLU A 252 -7.33 24.23 4.66
C GLU A 252 -7.45 24.52 3.15
N THR A 253 -6.34 24.66 2.45
CA THR A 253 -6.31 24.89 1.02
C THR A 253 -6.17 23.56 0.28
N LEU A 254 -7.04 23.30 -0.71
CA LEU A 254 -6.96 22.13 -1.58
C LEU A 254 -5.72 22.28 -2.47
N VAL A 255 -4.79 21.32 -2.34
CA VAL A 255 -3.53 21.27 -3.10
C VAL A 255 -3.68 20.39 -4.33
N TYR A 256 -4.26 19.21 -4.15
CA TYR A 256 -4.61 18.33 -5.25
C TYR A 256 -5.85 17.49 -4.95
N ARG A 257 -6.48 17.03 -6.04
CA ARG A 257 -7.53 16.03 -6.03
C ARG A 257 -7.16 14.91 -6.97
N LYS A 258 -7.34 13.66 -6.51
CA LYS A 258 -7.37 12.47 -7.36
C LYS A 258 -8.80 11.98 -7.48
N GLU A 259 -9.19 11.57 -8.67
CA GLU A 259 -10.48 10.94 -8.96
C GLU A 259 -10.22 9.59 -9.60
N TYR A 260 -10.99 8.59 -9.20
CA TYR A 260 -10.85 7.22 -9.67
C TYR A 260 -12.06 6.86 -10.53
N VAL A 261 -11.80 6.36 -11.72
CA VAL A 261 -12.82 5.99 -12.70
C VAL A 261 -12.81 4.49 -12.88
N TYR A 262 -13.95 3.85 -12.66
CA TYR A 262 -14.12 2.41 -12.77
C TYR A 262 -14.94 2.05 -14.00
N GLU A 263 -14.75 0.83 -14.50
CA GLU A 263 -15.57 0.26 -15.56
C GLU A 263 -16.86 -0.32 -14.94
N GLY A 264 -18.04 0.13 -15.40
CA GLY A 264 -19.30 -0.03 -14.70
C GLY A 264 -19.77 -1.48 -14.45
N SER A 265 -19.30 -2.47 -15.25
CA SER A 265 -19.78 -3.84 -15.15
C SER A 265 -18.97 -4.73 -14.21
N ASN A 266 -17.68 -4.46 -14.03
CA ASN A 266 -16.75 -5.34 -13.32
C ASN A 266 -15.90 -4.63 -12.26
N MET A 267 -16.15 -3.36 -11.99
CA MET A 267 -15.45 -2.52 -11.02
C MET A 267 -13.94 -2.44 -11.23
N MET A 268 -13.49 -2.67 -12.47
CA MET A 268 -12.07 -2.54 -12.82
C MET A 268 -11.67 -1.07 -12.88
N LEU A 269 -10.53 -0.74 -12.28
CA LEU A 269 -10.00 0.62 -12.32
C LEU A 269 -9.58 0.98 -13.75
N LYS A 270 -10.31 1.91 -14.39
CA LYS A 270 -10.04 2.35 -15.76
C LYS A 270 -9.01 3.47 -15.81
N ALA A 271 -9.15 4.44 -14.92
CA ALA A 271 -8.28 5.61 -14.89
C ALA A 271 -8.20 6.24 -13.48
N GLU A 272 -7.13 6.95 -13.25
CA GLU A 272 -6.92 7.86 -12.14
C GLU A 272 -6.60 9.24 -12.72
N LEU A 273 -7.34 10.24 -12.31
CA LEU A 273 -7.13 11.64 -12.70
C LEU A 273 -6.64 12.40 -11.48
N ARG A 274 -5.41 12.90 -11.51
CA ARG A 274 -4.86 13.74 -10.46
C ARG A 274 -4.75 15.17 -10.95
N ARG A 275 -5.55 16.07 -10.39
CA ARG A 275 -5.47 17.50 -10.63
C ARG A 275 -4.60 18.15 -9.58
N ASP A 276 -3.56 18.86 -10.03
CA ASP A 276 -2.73 19.76 -9.23
C ASP A 276 -3.28 21.18 -9.39
N ASP A 277 -4.01 21.64 -8.37
CA ASP A 277 -4.70 22.93 -8.45
C ASP A 277 -3.72 24.13 -8.35
N ILE A 278 -2.54 23.92 -7.78
CA ILE A 278 -1.50 24.97 -7.69
C ILE A 278 -0.81 25.16 -9.03
N ARG A 279 -0.43 24.05 -9.68
CA ARG A 279 0.34 24.09 -10.93
C ARG A 279 -0.54 24.09 -12.18
N GLN A 280 -1.85 23.93 -12.04
CA GLN A 280 -2.82 23.84 -13.13
C GLN A 280 -2.49 22.66 -14.09
N TYR A 281 -2.07 21.53 -13.53
CA TYR A 281 -1.79 20.29 -14.25
C TYR A 281 -2.79 19.22 -13.91
N ILE A 282 -3.16 18.44 -14.93
CA ILE A 282 -3.90 17.19 -14.78
C ILE A 282 -3.00 16.06 -15.22
N TYR A 283 -2.78 15.08 -14.35
CA TYR A 283 -2.15 13.81 -14.68
C TYR A 283 -3.25 12.77 -14.84
N ILE A 284 -3.20 12.02 -15.92
CA ILE A 284 -4.16 10.98 -16.26
C ILE A 284 -3.39 9.66 -16.30
N THR A 285 -3.72 8.73 -15.43
CA THR A 285 -3.16 7.39 -15.45
C THR A 285 -4.23 6.44 -15.94
N THR A 286 -3.99 5.75 -17.05
CA THR A 286 -4.89 4.73 -17.59
C THR A 286 -4.36 3.34 -17.31
N TYR A 287 -5.27 2.40 -16.98
CA TYR A 287 -4.95 1.05 -16.58
C TYR A 287 -5.39 0.04 -17.63
N THR A 288 -4.53 -0.92 -17.93
CA THR A 288 -4.83 -2.07 -18.79
C THR A 288 -4.46 -3.36 -18.08
N PHE A 289 -5.23 -4.41 -18.32
CA PHE A 289 -5.17 -5.66 -17.57
C PHE A 289 -4.80 -6.82 -18.49
N ARG A 290 -4.01 -7.76 -17.97
CA ARG A 290 -3.78 -9.07 -18.54
C ARG A 290 -4.17 -10.12 -17.52
N TYR A 291 -4.76 -11.19 -17.98
CA TYR A 291 -5.28 -12.27 -17.15
C TYR A 291 -4.44 -13.54 -17.32
N TRP A 292 -4.58 -14.46 -16.36
CA TRP A 292 -3.95 -15.79 -16.42
C TRP A 292 -4.55 -16.63 -17.52
#